data_eb751b1b1a7715cfe1988c13c863d69a
#
_entry.id   eb751b1b1a7715cfe1988c13c863d69a
#
_cell.length_a   1.000
_cell.length_b   1.000
_cell.length_c   1.000
_cell.angle_alpha   90.00
_cell.angle_beta   90.00
_cell.angle_gamma   90.00
#
_symmetry.space_group_name_H-M   'P 1'
#
loop_
_entity.id
_entity.type
_entity.pdbx_description
1 polymer ?
#
loop_
_entity_poly.entity_id
_entity_poly.type
_entity_poly.pdbx_seq_one_letter_code
_entity_poly.pdbx_strand_id
1 'polypeptide(L)'
;MHCLYFYICNLIRKRYTMKIFTSAEIHEIDAATIRLEPVTPAGLMERAATTLFQRIKDIVATDRKINVFAGTGNNGGDGLVLARLMHEDGYGVRVFVVETGAAHSSEFRLNAERLERSGLVPAV
;
A
#
# COMPACT_ATOMS: atom_id res chain seq x y z
N MET A 1 3.96 -6.02 -0.74
CA MET A 1 5.23 -5.26 -0.78
C MET A 1 6.20 -5.68 -1.90
N HIS A 2 5.97 -6.80 -2.62
CA HIS A 2 6.83 -7.23 -3.74
C HIS A 2 6.87 -6.27 -4.93
N CYS A 3 5.85 -5.47 -5.16
CA CYS A 3 5.77 -4.58 -6.32
C CYS A 3 6.53 -3.26 -6.17
N LEU A 4 6.72 -2.77 -4.94
CA LEU A 4 7.32 -1.46 -4.68
C LEU A 4 8.84 -1.44 -4.95
N TYR A 5 9.53 -2.53 -4.63
CA TYR A 5 10.98 -2.63 -4.80
C TYR A 5 11.42 -2.72 -6.27
N PHE A 6 10.58 -3.29 -7.14
CA PHE A 6 10.92 -3.47 -8.54
C PHE A 6 10.99 -2.15 -9.33
N TYR A 7 10.20 -1.15 -8.93
CA TYR A 7 10.14 0.13 -9.66
C TYR A 7 11.24 1.11 -9.27
N ILE A 8 11.72 1.06 -8.03
CA ILE A 8 12.79 1.97 -7.55
C ILE A 8 14.14 1.64 -8.17
N CYS A 9 14.41 0.38 -8.50
CA CYS A 9 15.69 -0.06 -9.04
C CYS A 9 15.95 0.34 -10.50
N ASN A 10 14.92 0.61 -11.30
CA ASN A 10 15.12 0.94 -12.72
C ASN A 10 15.52 2.40 -13.01
N LEU A 11 15.42 3.30 -12.04
CA LEU A 11 15.75 4.72 -12.24
C LEU A 11 17.18 5.11 -11.89
N ILE A 12 17.96 4.22 -11.27
CA ILE A 12 19.36 4.50 -10.94
C ILE A 12 20.25 3.52 -11.69
N ARG A 13 20.73 3.92 -12.87
CA ARG A 13 21.70 3.17 -13.69
C ARG A 13 23.10 3.18 -13.06
N LYS A 14 23.21 2.81 -11.79
CA LYS A 14 24.45 2.37 -11.16
C LYS A 14 24.34 0.86 -10.95
N ARG A 15 25.38 0.10 -11.27
CA ARG A 15 25.50 -1.34 -11.02
C ARG A 15 25.36 -1.66 -9.53
N TYR A 16 24.11 -1.66 -9.05
CA TYR A 16 23.79 -2.24 -7.75
C TYR A 16 23.32 -3.68 -8.02
N THR A 17 23.95 -4.64 -7.39
CA THR A 17 23.38 -5.97 -7.24
C THR A 17 22.09 -5.83 -6.45
N MET A 18 20.96 -6.02 -7.13
CA MET A 18 19.65 -5.95 -6.50
C MET A 18 19.50 -7.14 -5.54
N LYS A 19 19.42 -6.87 -4.24
CA LYS A 19 19.18 -7.90 -3.26
C LYS A 19 17.68 -8.21 -3.24
N ILE A 20 17.33 -9.47 -3.48
CA ILE A 20 15.95 -9.96 -3.38
C ILE A 20 15.79 -10.59 -2.00
N PHE A 21 14.75 -10.18 -1.27
CA PHE A 21 14.41 -10.69 0.04
C PHE A 21 13.24 -11.65 -0.05
N THR A 22 13.25 -12.69 0.77
CA THR A 22 12.10 -13.56 1.01
C THR A 22 11.04 -12.83 1.82
N SER A 23 9.80 -13.35 1.82
CA SER A 23 8.74 -12.78 2.67
C SER A 23 9.11 -12.78 4.16
N ALA A 24 9.81 -13.80 4.64
CA ALA A 24 10.28 -13.86 6.03
C ALA A 24 11.28 -12.73 6.33
N GLU A 25 12.27 -12.53 5.47
CA GLU A 25 13.24 -11.44 5.62
C GLU A 25 12.57 -10.06 5.59
N ILE A 26 11.56 -9.87 4.74
CA ILE A 26 10.78 -8.61 4.72
C ILE A 26 10.05 -8.41 6.04
N HIS A 27 9.43 -9.44 6.60
CA HIS A 27 8.79 -9.34 7.92
C HIS A 27 9.79 -9.00 9.04
N GLU A 28 10.98 -9.56 9.00
CA GLU A 28 12.05 -9.22 9.96
C GLU A 28 12.51 -7.76 9.82
N ILE A 29 12.65 -7.26 8.58
CA ILE A 29 13.00 -5.87 8.29
C ILE A 29 11.91 -4.92 8.80
N ASP A 30 10.65 -5.22 8.55
CA ASP A 30 9.52 -4.41 9.03
C ASP A 30 9.47 -4.39 10.57
N ALA A 31 9.63 -5.55 11.21
CA ALA A 31 9.68 -5.66 12.66
C ALA A 31 10.89 -4.91 13.27
N ALA A 32 12.04 -4.96 12.61
CA ALA A 32 13.22 -4.20 13.03
C ALA A 32 13.00 -2.70 12.88
N THR A 33 12.37 -2.25 11.79
CA THR A 33 12.05 -0.85 11.56
C THR A 33 11.10 -0.32 12.64
N ILE A 34 10.02 -1.05 12.95
CA ILE A 34 9.06 -0.68 14.00
C ILE A 34 9.75 -0.59 15.38
N ARG A 35 10.73 -1.46 15.65
CA ARG A 35 11.45 -1.47 16.92
C ARG A 35 12.49 -0.34 17.03
N LEU A 36 13.13 0.02 15.93
CA LEU A 36 14.22 1.01 15.91
C LEU A 36 13.71 2.44 15.66
N GLU A 37 12.59 2.60 14.97
CA GLU A 37 11.95 3.88 14.72
C GLU A 37 10.65 3.96 15.53
N PRO A 38 10.25 5.15 16.06
CA PRO A 38 8.99 5.32 16.79
C PRO A 38 7.80 5.34 15.82
N VAL A 39 7.60 4.23 15.07
CA VAL A 39 6.55 4.08 14.07
C VAL A 39 5.68 2.87 14.39
N THR A 40 4.37 3.01 14.25
CA THR A 40 3.44 1.87 14.36
C THR A 40 3.38 1.06 13.06
N PRO A 41 2.92 -0.21 13.07
CA PRO A 41 2.70 -0.97 11.84
C PRO A 41 1.85 -0.21 10.81
N ALA A 42 0.74 0.39 11.25
CA ALA A 42 -0.10 1.21 10.39
C ALA A 42 0.61 2.48 9.88
N GLY A 43 1.49 3.07 10.67
CA GLY A 43 2.32 4.22 10.26
C GLY A 43 3.38 3.83 9.23
N LEU A 44 3.97 2.64 9.36
CA LEU A 44 4.90 2.11 8.36
C LEU A 44 4.18 1.84 7.02
N MET A 45 2.98 1.25 7.08
CA MET A 45 2.11 1.03 5.93
C MET A 45 1.73 2.37 5.25
N GLU A 46 1.35 3.37 6.02
CA GLU A 46 1.02 4.72 5.50
C GLU A 46 2.23 5.34 4.77
N ARG A 47 3.42 5.24 5.35
CA ARG A 47 4.67 5.75 4.76
C ARG A 47 5.00 5.05 3.44
N ALA A 48 4.87 3.72 3.39
CA ALA A 48 5.11 2.93 2.19
C ALA A 48 4.11 3.28 1.06
N ALA A 49 2.81 3.34 1.38
CA ALA A 49 1.76 3.68 0.43
C ALA A 49 1.89 5.14 -0.07
N THR A 50 2.27 6.08 0.80
CA THR A 50 2.54 7.47 0.40
C THR A 50 3.70 7.56 -0.60
N THR A 51 4.77 6.80 -0.37
CA THR A 51 5.90 6.76 -1.30
C THR A 51 5.50 6.21 -2.67
N LEU A 52 4.69 5.14 -2.68
CA LEU A 52 4.13 4.58 -3.91
C LEU A 52 3.22 5.60 -4.61
N PHE A 53 2.34 6.25 -3.87
CA PHE A 53 1.41 7.25 -4.40
C PHE A 53 2.14 8.39 -5.11
N GLN A 54 3.23 8.92 -4.52
CA GLN A 54 4.02 9.95 -5.18
C GLN A 54 4.58 9.50 -6.54
N ARG A 55 4.96 8.23 -6.67
CA ARG A 55 5.40 7.66 -7.95
C ARG A 55 4.26 7.48 -8.94
N ILE A 56 3.08 7.09 -8.47
CA ILE A 56 1.90 6.95 -9.32
C ILE A 56 1.50 8.29 -9.92
N LYS A 57 1.56 9.37 -9.16
CA LYS A 57 1.28 10.74 -9.65
C LYS A 57 2.13 11.14 -10.86
N ASP A 58 3.36 10.63 -10.95
CA ASP A 58 4.25 10.94 -12.07
C ASP A 58 3.85 10.24 -13.39
N ILE A 59 3.03 9.17 -13.31
CA ILE A 59 2.73 8.29 -14.46
C ILE A 59 1.24 8.12 -14.75
N VAL A 60 0.37 8.44 -13.82
CA VAL A 60 -1.07 8.29 -13.97
C VAL A 60 -1.77 9.64 -13.83
N ALA A 61 -2.40 10.09 -14.90
CA ALA A 61 -3.17 11.34 -14.89
C ALA A 61 -4.43 11.20 -14.00
N THR A 62 -4.84 12.30 -13.35
CA THR A 62 -5.95 12.31 -12.40
C THR A 62 -7.32 12.05 -13.01
N ASP A 63 -7.47 12.22 -14.34
CA ASP A 63 -8.68 11.90 -15.08
C ASP A 63 -8.92 10.39 -15.27
N ARG A 64 -7.96 9.57 -14.91
CA ARG A 64 -8.06 8.11 -15.01
C ARG A 64 -8.93 7.53 -13.91
N LYS A 65 -9.74 6.55 -14.29
CA LYS A 65 -10.52 5.73 -13.35
C LYS A 65 -9.63 4.60 -12.83
N ILE A 66 -9.52 4.51 -11.52
CA ILE A 66 -8.66 3.54 -10.83
C ILE A 66 -9.55 2.49 -10.14
N ASN A 67 -9.27 1.22 -10.39
CA ASN A 67 -9.88 0.12 -9.66
C ASN A 67 -8.80 -0.52 -8.78
N VAL A 68 -9.06 -0.58 -7.49
CA VAL A 68 -8.18 -1.22 -6.51
C VAL A 68 -8.84 -2.51 -6.04
N PHE A 69 -8.14 -3.63 -6.20
CA PHE A 69 -8.56 -4.93 -5.69
C PHE A 69 -7.70 -5.27 -4.47
N ALA A 70 -8.32 -5.32 -3.31
CA ALA A 70 -7.65 -5.53 -2.02
C ALA A 70 -8.11 -6.84 -1.39
N GLY A 71 -7.18 -7.72 -1.04
CA GLY A 71 -7.45 -8.82 -0.12
C GLY A 71 -7.57 -8.31 1.33
N THR A 72 -7.82 -9.21 2.27
CA THR A 72 -8.13 -8.86 3.67
C THR A 72 -6.90 -8.89 4.62
N GLY A 73 -5.71 -9.14 4.08
CA GLY A 73 -4.44 -9.12 4.82
C GLY A 73 -3.73 -7.76 4.75
N ASN A 74 -2.48 -7.72 5.24
CA ASN A 74 -1.67 -6.50 5.29
C ASN A 74 -1.44 -5.87 3.91
N ASN A 75 -1.19 -6.69 2.88
CA ASN A 75 -1.04 -6.18 1.51
C ASN A 75 -2.34 -5.52 0.98
N GLY A 76 -3.51 -6.04 1.39
CA GLY A 76 -4.79 -5.38 1.13
C GLY A 76 -4.91 -4.05 1.88
N GLY A 77 -4.42 -3.99 3.12
CA GLY A 77 -4.32 -2.76 3.89
C GLY A 77 -3.51 -1.68 3.18
N ASP A 78 -2.34 -2.03 2.59
CA ASP A 78 -1.54 -1.12 1.75
C ASP A 78 -2.37 -0.58 0.57
N GLY A 79 -3.16 -1.47 -0.08
CA GLY A 79 -4.06 -1.11 -1.17
C GLY A 79 -5.16 -0.12 -0.74
N LEU A 80 -5.73 -0.29 0.46
CA LEU A 80 -6.73 0.63 1.00
C LEU A 80 -6.15 2.01 1.33
N VAL A 81 -4.93 2.06 1.89
CA VAL A 81 -4.22 3.34 2.11
C VAL A 81 -3.99 4.05 0.78
N LEU A 82 -3.48 3.34 -0.22
CA LEU A 82 -3.24 3.91 -1.54
C LEU A 82 -4.54 4.43 -2.18
N ALA A 83 -5.63 3.65 -2.11
CA ALA A 83 -6.93 4.04 -2.62
C ALA A 83 -7.43 5.35 -1.97
N ARG A 84 -7.29 5.46 -0.64
CA ARG A 84 -7.65 6.67 0.10
C ARG A 84 -6.83 7.87 -0.34
N LEU A 85 -5.51 7.75 -0.41
CA LEU A 85 -4.62 8.84 -0.84
C LEU A 85 -4.95 9.31 -2.26
N MET A 86 -5.22 8.39 -3.17
CA MET A 86 -5.63 8.72 -4.54
C MET A 86 -6.99 9.41 -4.57
N HIS A 87 -7.96 8.94 -3.79
CA HIS A 87 -9.29 9.56 -3.69
C HIS A 87 -9.20 10.99 -3.14
N GLU A 88 -8.44 11.19 -2.06
CA GLU A 88 -8.21 12.50 -1.46
C GLU A 88 -7.52 13.49 -2.42
N ASP A 89 -6.70 12.99 -3.35
CA ASP A 89 -6.02 13.77 -4.40
C ASP A 89 -6.87 13.97 -5.68
N GLY A 90 -8.13 13.49 -5.68
CA GLY A 90 -9.10 13.74 -6.74
C GLY A 90 -9.17 12.70 -7.85
N TYR A 91 -8.51 11.55 -7.71
CA TYR A 91 -8.68 10.44 -8.66
C TYR A 91 -10.07 9.78 -8.51
N GLY A 92 -10.63 9.33 -9.62
CA GLY A 92 -11.85 8.52 -9.63
C GLY A 92 -11.56 7.09 -9.21
N VAL A 93 -11.57 6.80 -7.91
CA VAL A 93 -11.20 5.49 -7.35
C VAL A 93 -12.42 4.63 -7.05
N ARG A 94 -12.34 3.34 -7.37
CA ARG A 94 -13.24 2.30 -6.86
C ARG A 94 -12.42 1.21 -6.18
N VAL A 95 -12.88 0.74 -5.04
CA VAL A 95 -12.24 -0.32 -4.26
C VAL A 95 -13.12 -1.55 -4.25
N PHE A 96 -12.52 -2.71 -4.51
CA PHE A 96 -13.14 -4.03 -4.43
C PHE A 96 -12.38 -4.85 -3.39
N VAL A 97 -13.07 -5.24 -2.33
CA VAL A 97 -12.50 -6.16 -1.32
C VAL A 97 -12.73 -7.59 -1.79
N VAL A 98 -11.66 -8.36 -1.89
CA VAL A 98 -11.69 -9.76 -2.27
C VAL A 98 -11.59 -10.61 -1.01
N GLU A 99 -12.72 -11.18 -0.61
CA GLU A 99 -12.80 -12.08 0.54
C GLU A 99 -12.19 -13.45 0.18
N THR A 100 -11.19 -13.87 0.95
CA THR A 100 -10.52 -15.17 0.77
C THR A 100 -10.89 -16.19 1.84
N GLY A 101 -11.80 -15.84 2.76
CA GLY A 101 -12.15 -16.65 3.91
C GLY A 101 -11.13 -16.61 5.06
N ALA A 102 -10.01 -15.90 4.87
CA ALA A 102 -9.05 -15.65 5.93
C ALA A 102 -9.50 -14.50 6.84
N ALA A 103 -9.06 -14.52 8.11
CA ALA A 103 -9.33 -13.42 9.03
C ALA A 103 -8.68 -12.11 8.53
N HIS A 104 -9.41 -11.01 8.69
CA HIS A 104 -8.90 -9.68 8.36
C HIS A 104 -7.76 -9.30 9.31
N SER A 105 -6.66 -8.76 8.79
CA SER A 105 -5.59 -8.20 9.62
C SER A 105 -6.06 -6.95 10.37
N SER A 106 -5.39 -6.61 11.47
CA SER A 106 -5.65 -5.38 12.23
C SER A 106 -5.45 -4.13 11.39
N GLU A 107 -4.40 -4.13 10.58
CA GLU A 107 -4.03 -3.05 9.68
C GLU A 107 -5.06 -2.88 8.55
N PHE A 108 -5.57 -3.98 7.99
CA PHE A 108 -6.64 -3.94 7.01
C PHE A 108 -7.90 -3.29 7.60
N ARG A 109 -8.36 -3.76 8.78
CA ARG A 109 -9.56 -3.21 9.44
C ARG A 109 -9.44 -1.72 9.72
N LEU A 110 -8.30 -1.30 10.28
CA LEU A 110 -8.03 0.10 10.57
C LEU A 110 -8.09 0.96 9.29
N ASN A 111 -7.51 0.48 8.19
CA ASN A 111 -7.48 1.23 6.95
C ASN A 111 -8.81 1.17 6.18
N ALA A 112 -9.61 0.13 6.34
CA ALA A 112 -11.01 0.09 5.86
C ALA A 112 -11.85 1.19 6.53
N GLU A 113 -11.78 1.32 7.87
CA GLU A 113 -12.45 2.40 8.58
C GLU A 113 -11.98 3.80 8.14
N ARG A 114 -10.69 3.99 7.91
CA ARG A 114 -10.14 5.26 7.42
C ARG A 114 -10.63 5.59 6.01
N LEU A 115 -10.72 4.58 5.15
CA LEU A 115 -11.23 4.70 3.79
C LEU A 115 -12.69 5.15 3.80
N GLU A 116 -13.54 4.49 4.60
CA GLU A 116 -14.95 4.86 4.74
C GLU A 116 -15.13 6.28 5.25
N ARG A 117 -14.33 6.71 6.23
CA ARG A 117 -14.33 8.10 6.74
C ARG A 117 -13.93 9.13 5.69
N SER A 118 -13.13 8.76 4.69
CA SER A 118 -12.80 9.63 3.55
C SER A 118 -13.94 9.74 2.52
N GLY A 119 -15.04 9.02 2.71
CA GLY A 119 -16.19 8.99 1.81
C GLY A 119 -16.10 7.96 0.70
N LEU A 120 -15.07 7.11 0.68
CA LEU A 120 -14.90 6.04 -0.29
C LEU A 120 -15.29 4.69 0.33
N VAL A 121 -16.47 4.19 -0.05
CA VAL A 121 -16.97 2.89 0.42
C VAL A 121 -16.58 1.80 -0.57
N PRO A 122 -15.98 0.68 -0.10
CA PRO A 122 -15.68 -0.46 -0.95
C PRO A 122 -16.94 -1.02 -1.60
N ALA A 123 -16.84 -1.40 -2.87
CA ALA A 123 -17.86 -2.23 -3.52
C ALA A 123 -17.68 -3.69 -3.04
N VAL A 124 -18.77 -4.32 -2.67
CA VAL A 124 -18.81 -5.74 -2.28
C VAL A 124 -19.09 -6.57 -3.52
#